data_dd9fb228663d2243727d61d131d62ee4
#
_entry.id   dd9fb228663d2243727d61d131d62ee4
#
_cell.length_a   1.000
_cell.length_b   1.000
_cell.length_c   1.000
_cell.angle_alpha   90.00
_cell.angle_beta   90.00
_cell.angle_gamma   90.00
#
_symmetry.space_group_name_H-M   'P 1'
#
loop_
_entity.id
_entity.type
_entity.pdbx_description
1 polymer ?
#
loop_
_entity_poly.entity_id
_entity_poly.type
_entity_poly.pdbx_seq_one_letter_code
_entity_poly.pdbx_strand_id
1 'polypeptide(L)'
;MSACAVALCACSSENGGNDIPSTPPTPPEPAQKLPIRISSEPETRATDIAFETGDRIGVFVVNRNADGSAAALKTSGNYIDNCMYTLQGTWTSIEPEYWKDDITHADFYMYYPYTATIAGVEALPWSVKTDQRAEADYTAGELLIGKTLDVAPSENAVNIRAKHVMAQLIITLAAGKGFSATSLADGNVSVRINNVKTQATANLATGTVTATGDKRQVVAMKAGSAYKALVVPQALDNGNLITVTVDGTEYSMSKGLQLAAFEQGHRYQFTVTLGRTSSGMNADIVSWNDDGIDYGGTAEPE
;
A
#
# COMPACT_ATOMS: atom_id res chain seq x y z
N MET A 1 -35.11 -71.08 12.89
CA MET A 1 -35.18 -71.70 14.21
C MET A 1 -34.57 -70.72 15.19
N SER A 2 -35.17 -70.11 16.16
CA SER A 2 -36.28 -70.46 17.02
C SER A 2 -36.84 -69.14 17.55
N ALA A 3 -38.18 -69.12 17.65
CA ALA A 3 -38.95 -68.07 18.27
C ALA A 3 -39.03 -68.29 19.80
N CYS A 4 -39.30 -67.25 20.56
CA CYS A 4 -40.11 -67.22 21.79
C CYS A 4 -40.27 -65.72 22.19
N ALA A 5 -41.35 -65.09 22.04
CA ALA A 5 -42.66 -65.17 22.71
C ALA A 5 -42.69 -64.42 24.07
N VAL A 6 -43.27 -63.25 24.08
CA VAL A 6 -44.39 -62.66 24.81
C VAL A 6 -44.47 -62.91 26.33
N ALA A 7 -44.59 -61.81 27.09
CA ALA A 7 -45.50 -61.73 28.22
C ALA A 7 -45.97 -60.25 28.40
N LEU A 8 -47.23 -60.04 28.15
CA LEU A 8 -48.01 -58.88 28.58
C LEU A 8 -48.32 -58.99 30.10
N CYS A 9 -48.16 -57.87 30.82
CA CYS A 9 -48.91 -57.65 32.05
C CYS A 9 -49.41 -56.22 32.03
N ALA A 10 -50.71 -56.10 31.88
CA ALA A 10 -51.48 -54.90 32.13
C ALA A 10 -51.76 -54.79 33.62
N CYS A 11 -51.56 -53.60 34.18
CA CYS A 11 -52.31 -53.14 35.37
C CYS A 11 -52.59 -51.66 35.23
N SER A 12 -53.86 -51.37 35.13
CA SER A 12 -54.44 -50.03 35.16
C SER A 12 -54.37 -49.43 36.56
N SER A 13 -54.04 -48.16 36.68
CA SER A 13 -54.65 -47.25 37.65
C SER A 13 -54.59 -45.82 37.13
N GLU A 14 -55.77 -45.25 37.00
CA GLU A 14 -56.04 -43.87 36.67
C GLU A 14 -55.46 -42.96 37.74
N ASN A 15 -54.70 -41.91 37.33
CA ASN A 15 -54.76 -40.61 37.99
C ASN A 15 -54.40 -39.53 37.03
N GLY A 16 -55.27 -38.55 36.83
CA GLY A 16 -55.13 -37.46 35.93
C GLY A 16 -53.95 -36.53 36.31
N GLY A 17 -53.01 -36.37 35.40
CA GLY A 17 -52.02 -35.36 35.44
C GLY A 17 -51.79 -34.87 33.98
N ASN A 18 -51.94 -33.57 33.77
CA ASN A 18 -51.64 -32.94 32.49
C ASN A 18 -50.19 -33.22 32.12
N ASP A 19 -49.95 -34.25 31.35
CA ASP A 19 -48.66 -34.47 30.68
C ASP A 19 -48.56 -33.47 29.49
N ILE A 20 -47.92 -32.31 29.74
CA ILE A 20 -47.38 -31.47 28.69
C ILE A 20 -46.27 -32.30 28.03
N PRO A 21 -46.34 -32.59 26.73
CA PRO A 21 -45.21 -33.24 26.03
C PRO A 21 -44.00 -32.35 26.20
N SER A 22 -42.99 -32.79 26.94
CA SER A 22 -41.70 -32.14 26.98
C SER A 22 -41.08 -32.29 25.60
N THR A 23 -41.15 -31.23 24.79
CA THR A 23 -40.34 -31.11 23.60
C THR A 23 -38.87 -31.30 23.99
N PRO A 24 -38.12 -32.19 23.33
CA PRO A 24 -36.70 -32.32 23.60
C PRO A 24 -36.06 -30.94 23.45
N PRO A 25 -35.08 -30.55 24.29
CA PRO A 25 -34.38 -29.29 24.12
C PRO A 25 -33.78 -29.26 22.70
N THR A 26 -34.13 -28.23 21.93
CA THR A 26 -33.51 -27.96 20.63
C THR A 26 -31.99 -27.89 20.86
N PRO A 27 -31.18 -28.64 20.10
CA PRO A 27 -29.75 -28.51 20.21
C PRO A 27 -29.35 -27.02 20.09
N PRO A 28 -28.42 -26.51 20.89
CA PRO A 28 -28.00 -25.14 20.80
C PRO A 28 -27.55 -24.88 19.36
N GLU A 29 -28.12 -23.85 18.73
CA GLU A 29 -27.73 -23.40 17.41
C GLU A 29 -26.22 -23.09 17.44
N PRO A 30 -25.43 -23.58 16.49
CA PRO A 30 -24.00 -23.32 16.51
C PRO A 30 -23.77 -21.81 16.53
N ALA A 31 -22.99 -21.34 17.50
CA ALA A 31 -22.68 -19.93 17.68
C ALA A 31 -22.25 -19.32 16.34
N GLN A 32 -23.02 -18.35 15.88
CA GLN A 32 -22.78 -17.71 14.58
C GLN A 32 -21.44 -16.95 14.65
N LYS A 33 -20.44 -17.41 13.90
CA LYS A 33 -19.13 -16.76 13.87
C LYS A 33 -19.26 -15.35 13.30
N LEU A 34 -18.68 -14.37 13.99
CA LEU A 34 -18.69 -12.97 13.58
C LEU A 34 -17.68 -12.78 12.42
N PRO A 35 -18.13 -12.35 11.21
CA PRO A 35 -17.24 -12.18 10.07
C PRO A 35 -16.36 -10.94 10.22
N ILE A 36 -15.10 -11.02 9.79
CA ILE A 36 -14.20 -9.88 9.64
C ILE A 36 -14.51 -9.19 8.30
N ARG A 37 -14.86 -7.91 8.39
CA ARG A 37 -15.03 -7.03 7.23
C ARG A 37 -13.92 -5.99 7.22
N ILE A 38 -13.38 -5.70 6.04
CA ILE A 38 -12.32 -4.71 5.85
C ILE A 38 -12.84 -3.54 5.03
N SER A 39 -12.46 -2.33 5.43
CA SER A 39 -12.50 -1.15 4.59
C SER A 39 -11.11 -0.53 4.56
N SER A 40 -10.69 -0.01 3.42
CA SER A 40 -9.42 0.67 3.29
C SER A 40 -9.53 1.78 2.26
N GLU A 41 -8.94 2.92 2.61
CA GLU A 41 -8.78 4.07 1.73
C GLU A 41 -7.34 4.56 1.86
N PRO A 42 -6.73 5.10 0.78
CA PRO A 42 -5.47 5.82 0.90
C PRO A 42 -5.62 7.03 1.82
N GLU A 43 -4.64 7.29 2.67
CA GLU A 43 -4.72 8.36 3.68
C GLU A 43 -4.78 9.77 3.09
N THR A 44 -4.30 9.95 1.86
CA THR A 44 -4.27 11.25 1.19
C THR A 44 -5.16 11.29 -0.04
N ARG A 45 -6.00 12.33 -0.13
CA ARG A 45 -6.84 12.64 -1.31
C ARG A 45 -6.06 13.24 -2.49
N ALA A 46 -4.76 13.29 -2.44
CA ALA A 46 -3.93 13.74 -3.56
C ALA A 46 -3.74 12.60 -4.55
N THR A 47 -4.76 12.32 -5.19
CA THR A 47 -5.18 11.57 -6.35
C THR A 47 -4.11 11.30 -7.40
N ASP A 48 -3.34 10.22 -7.21
CA ASP A 48 -2.88 9.48 -8.37
C ASP A 48 -3.23 7.99 -8.23
N ILE A 49 -3.59 7.52 -7.02
CA ILE A 49 -4.02 6.12 -6.82
C ILE A 49 -5.18 6.11 -5.82
N ALA A 50 -6.40 6.04 -6.34
CA ALA A 50 -7.53 5.47 -5.61
C ALA A 50 -7.52 3.97 -5.88
N PHE A 51 -7.93 3.17 -4.91
CA PHE A 51 -8.13 1.75 -5.18
C PHE A 51 -9.22 1.56 -6.24
N GLU A 52 -8.94 0.69 -7.20
CA GLU A 52 -9.85 0.37 -8.31
C GLU A 52 -10.42 -1.05 -8.16
N THR A 53 -11.56 -1.28 -8.81
CA THR A 53 -12.15 -2.63 -8.84
C THR A 53 -11.16 -3.63 -9.42
N GLY A 54 -10.88 -4.69 -8.66
CA GLY A 54 -9.89 -5.71 -8.99
C GLY A 54 -8.56 -5.56 -8.24
N ASP A 55 -8.33 -4.43 -7.56
CA ASP A 55 -7.17 -4.27 -6.70
C ASP A 55 -7.14 -5.30 -5.58
N ARG A 56 -5.93 -5.71 -5.20
CA ARG A 56 -5.71 -6.75 -4.19
C ARG A 56 -4.77 -6.26 -3.11
N ILE A 57 -5.19 -6.45 -1.86
CA ILE A 57 -4.39 -6.16 -0.68
C ILE A 57 -4.08 -7.44 0.08
N GLY A 58 -2.93 -7.47 0.76
CA GLY A 58 -2.59 -8.51 1.73
C GLY A 58 -2.90 -8.04 3.14
N VAL A 59 -3.63 -8.87 3.90
CA VAL A 59 -4.03 -8.55 5.27
C VAL A 59 -3.50 -9.61 6.21
N PHE A 60 -2.91 -9.16 7.32
CA PHE A 60 -2.56 -9.98 8.47
C PHE A 60 -3.41 -9.57 9.66
N VAL A 61 -3.83 -10.55 10.46
CA VAL A 61 -4.54 -10.31 11.72
C VAL A 61 -3.80 -10.99 12.84
N VAL A 62 -3.44 -10.22 13.85
CA VAL A 62 -2.70 -10.68 15.03
C VAL A 62 -3.59 -10.51 16.26
N ASN A 63 -4.05 -11.61 16.84
CA ASN A 63 -4.80 -11.53 18.09
C ASN A 63 -3.91 -11.05 19.24
N ARG A 64 -4.43 -10.16 20.06
CA ARG A 64 -3.74 -9.70 21.26
C ARG A 64 -3.67 -10.79 22.31
N ASN A 65 -2.71 -10.67 23.22
CA ASN A 65 -2.56 -11.55 24.36
C ASN A 65 -3.77 -11.42 25.31
N ALA A 66 -3.95 -12.41 26.20
CA ALA A 66 -5.07 -12.41 27.14
C ALA A 66 -5.07 -11.21 28.13
N ASP A 67 -3.92 -10.59 28.34
CA ASP A 67 -3.77 -9.37 29.15
C ASP A 67 -4.02 -8.08 28.33
N GLY A 68 -4.41 -8.18 27.06
CA GLY A 68 -4.62 -7.07 26.14
C GLY A 68 -3.35 -6.50 25.52
N SER A 69 -2.18 -7.01 25.86
CA SER A 69 -0.92 -6.53 25.25
C SER A 69 -0.81 -6.95 23.78
N ALA A 70 -0.13 -6.12 22.96
CA ALA A 70 0.11 -6.40 21.56
C ALA A 70 1.03 -7.61 21.37
N ALA A 71 0.69 -8.51 20.45
CA ALA A 71 1.59 -9.54 19.97
C ALA A 71 2.33 -9.06 18.72
N ALA A 72 3.53 -9.60 18.48
CA ALA A 72 4.32 -9.23 17.32
C ALA A 72 3.73 -9.79 16.03
N LEU A 73 3.69 -8.96 14.96
CA LEU A 73 3.41 -9.43 13.60
C LEU A 73 4.54 -10.36 13.15
N LYS A 74 4.18 -11.52 12.62
CA LYS A 74 5.09 -12.54 12.10
C LYS A 74 4.84 -12.78 10.61
N THR A 75 5.82 -13.36 9.94
CA THR A 75 5.66 -13.79 8.55
C THR A 75 4.63 -14.91 8.40
N SER A 76 4.50 -15.76 9.43
CA SER A 76 3.50 -16.84 9.54
C SER A 76 3.22 -17.18 11.00
N GLY A 77 2.06 -17.82 11.25
CA GLY A 77 1.60 -18.18 12.59
C GLY A 77 0.94 -17.02 13.34
N ASN A 78 0.43 -16.03 12.63
CA ASN A 78 -0.55 -15.08 13.14
C ASN A 78 -1.94 -15.74 13.19
N TYR A 79 -2.94 -15.03 13.61
CA TYR A 79 -4.32 -15.53 13.52
C TYR A 79 -4.78 -15.65 12.05
N ILE A 80 -4.47 -14.63 11.24
CA ILE A 80 -4.63 -14.67 9.78
C ILE A 80 -3.31 -14.24 9.16
N ASP A 81 -2.79 -15.02 8.23
CA ASP A 81 -1.54 -14.80 7.54
C ASP A 81 -1.79 -14.42 6.07
N ASN A 82 -1.35 -13.23 5.68
CA ASN A 82 -1.32 -12.76 4.28
C ASN A 82 -2.61 -13.08 3.48
N CYS A 83 -3.77 -12.90 4.10
CA CYS A 83 -5.05 -13.12 3.42
C CYS A 83 -5.24 -12.09 2.31
N MET A 84 -5.56 -12.58 1.10
CA MET A 84 -5.84 -11.72 -0.05
C MET A 84 -7.28 -11.20 0.02
N TYR A 85 -7.43 -9.88 0.04
CA TYR A 85 -8.70 -9.22 -0.19
C TYR A 85 -8.69 -8.53 -1.56
N THR A 86 -9.78 -8.68 -2.31
CA THR A 86 -9.99 -8.06 -3.63
C THR A 86 -11.10 -7.02 -3.52
N LEU A 87 -10.90 -5.85 -4.12
CA LEU A 87 -11.93 -4.81 -4.18
C LEU A 87 -12.97 -5.14 -5.27
N GLN A 88 -14.20 -5.37 -4.86
CA GLN A 88 -15.36 -5.64 -5.72
C GLN A 88 -16.57 -4.82 -5.24
N GLY A 89 -16.41 -3.48 -5.23
CA GLY A 89 -17.31 -2.57 -4.52
C GLY A 89 -17.02 -2.51 -3.02
N THR A 90 -16.75 -3.67 -2.40
CA THR A 90 -16.20 -3.83 -1.04
C THR A 90 -14.99 -4.75 -1.08
N TRP A 91 -14.16 -4.72 -0.03
CA TRP A 91 -13.04 -5.65 0.10
C TRP A 91 -13.55 -7.03 0.52
N THR A 92 -13.28 -8.05 -0.29
CA THR A 92 -13.72 -9.43 -0.07
C THR A 92 -12.56 -10.41 -0.18
N SER A 93 -12.46 -11.35 0.74
CA SER A 93 -11.57 -12.51 0.67
C SER A 93 -12.24 -13.66 -0.10
N ILE A 94 -11.45 -14.63 -0.57
CA ILE A 94 -11.98 -15.82 -1.26
C ILE A 94 -12.85 -16.63 -0.30
N GLU A 95 -12.33 -16.88 0.90
CA GLU A 95 -13.08 -17.52 1.98
C GLU A 95 -13.37 -16.48 3.06
N PRO A 96 -14.56 -16.50 3.68
CA PRO A 96 -14.88 -15.58 4.75
C PRO A 96 -13.95 -15.77 5.94
N GLU A 97 -13.35 -14.68 6.41
CA GLU A 97 -12.57 -14.66 7.63
C GLU A 97 -13.44 -14.24 8.81
N TYR A 98 -13.17 -14.78 9.99
CA TYR A 98 -13.97 -14.57 11.19
C TYR A 98 -13.10 -14.11 12.34
N TRP A 99 -13.70 -13.35 13.26
CA TRP A 99 -13.09 -13.09 14.56
C TRP A 99 -12.87 -14.40 15.33
N LYS A 100 -11.83 -14.43 16.15
CA LYS A 100 -11.54 -15.61 16.98
C LYS A 100 -12.67 -15.93 17.93
N ASP A 101 -13.20 -14.91 18.58
CA ASP A 101 -14.31 -14.90 19.51
C ASP A 101 -14.87 -13.46 19.63
N ASP A 102 -15.78 -13.22 20.57
CA ASP A 102 -16.48 -11.92 20.78
C ASP A 102 -15.73 -10.96 21.70
N ILE A 103 -14.58 -11.36 22.25
CA ILE A 103 -13.85 -10.57 23.28
C ILE A 103 -12.38 -10.34 22.96
N THR A 104 -11.77 -11.21 22.13
CA THR A 104 -10.33 -11.08 21.81
C THR A 104 -10.10 -9.97 20.79
N HIS A 105 -9.45 -8.89 21.21
CA HIS A 105 -9.03 -7.82 20.32
C HIS A 105 -7.94 -8.29 19.36
N ALA A 106 -7.84 -7.63 18.21
CA ALA A 106 -6.82 -7.92 17.21
C ALA A 106 -6.20 -6.66 16.60
N ASP A 107 -4.96 -6.81 16.16
CA ASP A 107 -4.20 -5.84 15.39
C ASP A 107 -4.25 -6.25 13.91
N PHE A 108 -4.60 -5.30 13.04
CA PHE A 108 -4.72 -5.49 11.60
C PHE A 108 -3.57 -4.77 10.90
N TYR A 109 -2.92 -5.48 9.97
CA TYR A 109 -1.86 -4.94 9.13
C TYR A 109 -2.20 -5.22 7.67
N MET A 110 -2.04 -4.24 6.79
CA MET A 110 -2.28 -4.40 5.37
C MET A 110 -1.14 -3.83 4.53
N TYR A 111 -1.01 -4.34 3.31
CA TYR A 111 -0.14 -3.77 2.28
C TYR A 111 -0.78 -3.94 0.90
N TYR A 112 -0.39 -3.06 -0.02
CA TYR A 112 -0.79 -3.07 -1.42
C TYR A 112 0.44 -2.78 -2.30
N PRO A 113 0.59 -3.44 -3.45
CA PRO A 113 -0.24 -4.53 -3.98
C PRO A 113 0.05 -5.88 -3.31
N TYR A 114 -0.93 -6.76 -3.31
CA TYR A 114 -0.81 -8.11 -2.76
C TYR A 114 0.23 -8.94 -3.51
N THR A 115 1.02 -9.72 -2.77
CA THR A 115 1.86 -10.79 -3.30
C THR A 115 1.53 -12.11 -2.60
N ALA A 116 1.41 -13.20 -3.37
CA ALA A 116 1.05 -14.51 -2.81
C ALA A 116 2.12 -15.06 -1.85
N THR A 117 3.37 -14.67 -2.04
CA THR A 117 4.49 -15.10 -1.21
C THR A 117 5.17 -13.88 -0.60
N ILE A 118 5.25 -13.85 0.72
CA ILE A 118 6.00 -12.86 1.50
C ILE A 118 7.26 -13.51 2.05
N ALA A 119 8.42 -12.93 1.76
CA ALA A 119 9.71 -13.38 2.27
C ALA A 119 9.88 -13.05 3.76
N GLY A 120 9.27 -11.97 4.23
CA GLY A 120 9.27 -11.54 5.62
C GLY A 120 8.50 -10.25 5.84
N VAL A 121 7.85 -10.10 6.97
CA VAL A 121 7.08 -8.91 7.33
C VAL A 121 7.96 -7.77 7.86
N GLU A 122 9.14 -8.09 8.40
CA GLU A 122 10.08 -7.09 8.93
C GLU A 122 10.97 -6.47 7.85
N ALA A 123 11.19 -7.20 6.74
CA ALA A 123 12.06 -6.79 5.64
C ALA A 123 11.51 -7.28 4.30
N LEU A 124 10.26 -6.90 3.99
CA LEU A 124 9.64 -7.20 2.69
C LEU A 124 10.47 -6.56 1.57
N PRO A 125 11.06 -7.35 0.65
CA PRO A 125 11.81 -6.80 -0.47
C PRO A 125 10.88 -6.02 -1.39
N TRP A 126 11.30 -4.82 -1.80
CA TRP A 126 10.58 -3.97 -2.72
C TRP A 126 11.52 -3.32 -3.73
N SER A 127 10.99 -2.93 -4.87
CA SER A 127 11.78 -2.21 -5.86
C SER A 127 10.91 -1.35 -6.77
N VAL A 128 11.45 -0.21 -7.19
CA VAL A 128 10.91 0.58 -8.30
C VAL A 128 11.65 0.21 -9.58
N LYS A 129 10.96 0.26 -10.71
CA LYS A 129 11.58 0.02 -12.02
C LYS A 129 12.54 1.14 -12.39
N THR A 130 13.64 0.81 -13.03
CA THR A 130 14.58 1.80 -13.61
C THR A 130 14.03 2.45 -14.87
N ASP A 131 13.18 1.79 -15.61
CA ASP A 131 12.41 2.34 -16.71
C ASP A 131 10.93 2.36 -16.32
N GLN A 132 10.42 3.57 -16.09
CA GLN A 132 9.03 3.78 -15.69
C GLN A 132 8.20 4.47 -16.79
N ARG A 133 8.67 4.46 -18.04
CA ARG A 133 7.96 5.12 -19.15
C ARG A 133 6.58 4.52 -19.41
N ALA A 134 6.40 3.22 -19.17
CA ALA A 134 5.10 2.60 -19.20
C ALA A 134 4.38 2.81 -17.85
N GLU A 135 3.07 3.11 -17.89
CA GLU A 135 2.25 3.31 -16.69
C GLU A 135 2.29 2.08 -15.77
N ALA A 136 2.25 0.87 -16.33
CA ALA A 136 2.35 -0.37 -15.57
C ALA A 136 3.68 -0.52 -14.82
N ASP A 137 4.80 -0.02 -15.39
CA ASP A 137 6.11 -0.05 -14.73
C ASP A 137 6.23 1.03 -13.64
N TYR A 138 5.59 2.19 -13.84
CA TYR A 138 5.46 3.22 -12.83
C TYR A 138 4.62 2.72 -11.65
N THR A 139 3.41 2.23 -11.90
CA THR A 139 2.48 1.77 -10.85
C THR A 139 2.99 0.52 -10.12
N ALA A 140 3.76 -0.35 -10.79
CA ALA A 140 4.39 -1.52 -10.15
C ALA A 140 5.40 -1.15 -9.03
N GLY A 141 5.88 0.10 -9.00
CA GLY A 141 6.75 0.61 -7.94
C GLY A 141 5.98 1.06 -6.69
N GLU A 142 4.66 1.22 -6.76
CA GLU A 142 3.86 1.70 -5.64
C GLU A 142 3.80 0.66 -4.51
N LEU A 143 3.90 1.15 -3.29
CA LEU A 143 3.68 0.36 -2.08
C LEU A 143 2.90 1.20 -1.07
N LEU A 144 1.76 0.67 -0.64
CA LEU A 144 0.99 1.24 0.46
C LEU A 144 1.04 0.29 1.65
N ILE A 145 1.18 0.85 2.85
CA ILE A 145 1.15 0.10 4.10
C ILE A 145 0.17 0.77 5.05
N GLY A 146 -0.65 -0.02 5.72
CA GLY A 146 -1.61 0.46 6.70
C GLY A 146 -1.72 -0.48 7.90
N LYS A 147 -2.18 0.07 9.02
CA LYS A 147 -2.51 -0.73 10.20
C LYS A 147 -3.60 -0.08 11.03
N THR A 148 -4.38 -0.91 11.70
CA THR A 148 -5.32 -0.50 12.75
C THR A 148 -5.16 -1.44 13.92
N LEU A 149 -4.85 -0.88 15.08
CA LEU A 149 -4.45 -1.65 16.25
C LEU A 149 -5.57 -1.65 17.29
N ASP A 150 -5.60 -2.69 18.12
CA ASP A 150 -6.49 -2.81 19.28
C ASP A 150 -7.97 -2.75 18.91
N VAL A 151 -8.36 -3.49 17.88
CA VAL A 151 -9.73 -3.53 17.39
C VAL A 151 -10.52 -4.59 18.12
N ALA A 152 -11.63 -4.18 18.75
CA ALA A 152 -12.59 -5.10 19.33
C ALA A 152 -13.41 -5.81 18.24
N PRO A 153 -13.82 -7.08 18.45
CA PRO A 153 -14.73 -7.77 17.54
C PRO A 153 -16.03 -6.98 17.33
N SER A 154 -16.43 -6.80 16.08
CA SER A 154 -17.67 -6.11 15.73
C SER A 154 -18.16 -6.50 14.33
N GLU A 155 -19.44 -6.21 14.03
CA GLU A 155 -20.02 -6.35 12.69
C GLU A 155 -19.58 -5.24 11.72
N ASN A 156 -19.00 -4.15 12.24
CA ASN A 156 -18.51 -3.04 11.44
C ASN A 156 -17.23 -3.44 10.72
N ALA A 157 -17.00 -2.84 9.56
CA ALA A 157 -15.76 -3.01 8.84
C ALA A 157 -14.59 -2.36 9.61
N VAL A 158 -13.47 -3.08 9.72
CA VAL A 158 -12.22 -2.54 10.23
C VAL A 158 -11.65 -1.59 9.19
N ASN A 159 -11.57 -0.31 9.51
CA ASN A 159 -11.00 0.70 8.60
C ASN A 159 -9.47 0.72 8.76
N ILE A 160 -8.75 0.36 7.69
CA ILE A 160 -7.29 0.40 7.65
C ILE A 160 -6.86 1.49 6.69
N ARG A 161 -6.34 2.60 7.21
CA ARG A 161 -5.81 3.68 6.40
C ARG A 161 -4.45 3.31 5.83
N ALA A 162 -4.37 3.25 4.52
CA ALA A 162 -3.14 2.94 3.80
C ALA A 162 -2.35 4.21 3.49
N LYS A 163 -1.04 4.18 3.74
CA LYS A 163 -0.10 5.27 3.45
C LYS A 163 0.81 4.87 2.31
N HIS A 164 1.04 5.80 1.39
CA HIS A 164 2.13 5.68 0.44
C HIS A 164 3.47 5.65 1.19
N VAL A 165 4.33 4.72 0.82
CA VAL A 165 5.65 4.59 1.46
C VAL A 165 6.81 4.79 0.48
N MET A 166 6.53 4.97 -0.80
CA MET A 166 7.51 5.47 -1.79
C MET A 166 7.47 7.00 -1.84
N ALA A 167 8.44 7.62 -2.50
CA ALA A 167 8.43 9.04 -2.81
C ALA A 167 8.05 9.24 -4.28
N GLN A 168 7.19 10.23 -4.56
CA GLN A 168 6.74 10.56 -5.90
C GLN A 168 7.44 11.85 -6.38
N LEU A 169 7.97 11.83 -7.59
CA LEU A 169 8.51 13.00 -8.26
C LEU A 169 7.59 13.41 -9.40
N ILE A 170 7.28 14.70 -9.49
CA ILE A 170 6.58 15.33 -10.60
C ILE A 170 7.52 16.41 -11.18
N ILE A 171 7.89 16.25 -12.44
CA ILE A 171 8.86 17.12 -13.09
C ILE A 171 8.19 17.83 -14.27
N THR A 172 8.07 19.15 -14.19
CA THR A 172 7.54 20.00 -15.25
C THR A 172 8.69 20.69 -15.95
N LEU A 173 8.69 20.70 -17.28
CA LEU A 173 9.72 21.38 -18.07
C LEU A 173 9.24 22.77 -18.47
N ALA A 174 10.07 23.77 -18.22
CA ALA A 174 9.85 25.17 -18.62
C ALA A 174 10.85 25.56 -19.71
N ALA A 175 10.38 26.29 -20.72
CA ALA A 175 11.21 26.79 -21.80
C ALA A 175 11.98 28.03 -21.34
N GLY A 176 13.30 27.93 -21.25
CA GLY A 176 14.21 29.04 -21.07
C GLY A 176 14.82 29.50 -22.39
N LYS A 177 15.96 30.21 -22.34
CA LYS A 177 16.59 30.80 -23.52
C LYS A 177 16.97 29.72 -24.55
N GLY A 178 16.45 29.85 -25.77
CA GLY A 178 16.71 28.93 -26.87
C GLY A 178 15.77 27.73 -26.97
N PHE A 179 14.75 27.65 -26.11
CA PHE A 179 13.65 26.70 -26.17
C PHE A 179 12.32 27.40 -26.34
N SER A 180 11.32 26.67 -26.86
CA SER A 180 9.93 27.06 -26.85
C SER A 180 9.09 25.97 -26.18
N ALA A 181 7.90 26.30 -25.69
CA ALA A 181 6.98 25.31 -25.12
C ALA A 181 6.68 24.19 -26.14
N THR A 182 6.52 24.53 -27.41
CA THR A 182 6.28 23.58 -28.51
C THR A 182 7.46 22.63 -28.69
N SER A 183 8.72 23.12 -28.65
CA SER A 183 9.89 22.26 -28.81
C SER A 183 10.07 21.28 -27.64
N LEU A 184 9.54 21.59 -26.47
CA LEU A 184 9.53 20.68 -25.29
C LEU A 184 8.34 19.73 -25.30
N ALA A 185 7.23 20.10 -25.91
CA ALA A 185 6.04 19.24 -26.01
C ALA A 185 6.20 18.19 -27.13
N ASP A 186 6.70 18.62 -28.31
CA ASP A 186 6.72 17.83 -29.56
C ASP A 186 8.09 17.17 -29.81
N GLY A 187 9.14 17.63 -29.14
CA GLY A 187 10.50 17.09 -29.25
C GLY A 187 10.63 15.68 -28.67
N ASN A 188 11.72 14.99 -29.05
CA ASN A 188 12.08 13.72 -28.42
C ASN A 188 12.70 14.01 -27.04
N VAL A 189 11.84 14.11 -26.03
CA VAL A 189 12.22 14.47 -24.67
C VAL A 189 12.12 13.26 -23.73
N SER A 190 13.19 13.04 -22.95
CA SER A 190 13.18 12.08 -21.84
C SER A 190 13.74 12.73 -20.58
N VAL A 191 13.24 12.29 -19.42
CA VAL A 191 13.67 12.77 -18.10
C VAL A 191 14.17 11.59 -17.29
N ARG A 192 15.36 11.75 -16.69
CA ARG A 192 15.98 10.74 -15.82
C ARG A 192 16.29 11.33 -14.46
N ILE A 193 16.04 10.55 -13.44
CA ILE A 193 16.48 10.81 -12.07
C ILE A 193 17.77 10.01 -11.84
N ASN A 194 18.84 10.67 -11.41
CA ASN A 194 20.16 10.09 -11.30
C ASN A 194 20.52 9.77 -9.86
N ASN A 195 21.45 8.83 -9.69
CA ASN A 195 22.10 8.51 -8.41
C ASN A 195 21.10 8.10 -7.29
N VAL A 196 20.01 7.42 -7.65
CA VAL A 196 19.01 6.94 -6.70
C VAL A 196 19.05 5.41 -6.57
N LYS A 197 18.89 4.91 -5.37
CA LYS A 197 18.65 3.48 -5.13
C LYS A 197 17.24 3.13 -5.58
N THR A 198 17.08 1.96 -6.17
CA THR A 198 15.81 1.46 -6.71
C THR A 198 15.29 0.24 -5.97
N GLN A 199 16.06 -0.27 -5.00
CA GLN A 199 15.70 -1.40 -4.15
C GLN A 199 15.49 -0.93 -2.71
N ALA A 200 14.62 -1.61 -1.99
CA ALA A 200 14.30 -1.33 -0.60
C ALA A 200 13.90 -2.60 0.15
N THR A 201 13.86 -2.49 1.47
CA THR A 201 13.11 -3.38 2.35
C THR A 201 12.06 -2.56 3.10
N ALA A 202 10.86 -3.10 3.23
CA ALA A 202 9.76 -2.50 3.98
C ALA A 202 9.40 -3.34 5.20
N ASN A 203 9.20 -2.69 6.34
CA ASN A 203 8.70 -3.34 7.56
C ASN A 203 7.19 -3.09 7.66
N LEU A 204 6.38 -4.13 7.54
CA LEU A 204 4.92 -4.01 7.55
C LEU A 204 4.35 -3.63 8.92
N ALA A 205 5.03 -3.99 10.01
CA ALA A 205 4.58 -3.65 11.36
C ALA A 205 4.78 -2.16 11.68
N THR A 206 5.89 -1.58 11.24
CA THR A 206 6.23 -0.15 11.49
C THR A 206 5.79 0.75 10.35
N GLY A 207 5.71 0.23 9.12
CA GLY A 207 5.49 0.99 7.89
C GLY A 207 6.75 1.69 7.37
N THR A 208 7.94 1.38 7.91
CA THR A 208 9.19 2.02 7.51
C THR A 208 9.81 1.35 6.28
N VAL A 209 10.42 2.16 5.41
CA VAL A 209 11.14 1.71 4.22
C VAL A 209 12.61 2.09 4.32
N THR A 210 13.49 1.13 4.02
CA THR A 210 14.94 1.33 3.99
C THR A 210 15.48 1.05 2.60
N ALA A 211 16.12 2.05 1.98
CA ALA A 211 16.74 1.91 0.67
C ALA A 211 17.97 0.99 0.69
N THR A 212 18.03 0.06 -0.26
CA THR A 212 19.11 -0.92 -0.38
C THR A 212 19.67 -0.97 -1.80
N GLY A 213 20.73 -1.74 -2.02
CA GLY A 213 21.36 -1.94 -3.33
C GLY A 213 22.12 -0.70 -3.85
N ASP A 214 22.52 -0.80 -5.11
CA ASP A 214 23.31 0.22 -5.78
C ASP A 214 22.44 1.36 -6.32
N LYS A 215 23.07 2.53 -6.46
CA LYS A 215 22.45 3.69 -7.13
C LYS A 215 22.36 3.46 -8.63
N ARG A 216 21.25 3.88 -9.20
CA ARG A 216 20.89 3.74 -10.61
C ARG A 216 20.27 5.02 -11.16
N GLN A 217 19.94 5.01 -12.42
CA GLN A 217 19.08 6.01 -13.04
C GLN A 217 17.66 5.46 -13.13
N VAL A 218 16.67 6.36 -12.99
CA VAL A 218 15.25 6.06 -13.20
C VAL A 218 14.74 6.93 -14.33
N VAL A 219 14.22 6.32 -15.39
CA VAL A 219 13.58 7.04 -16.51
C VAL A 219 12.12 7.28 -16.14
N ALA A 220 11.72 8.55 -16.14
CA ALA A 220 10.39 8.98 -15.74
C ALA A 220 9.32 8.70 -16.81
N MET A 221 8.10 8.49 -16.39
CA MET A 221 6.90 8.38 -17.24
C MET A 221 6.47 9.78 -17.69
N LYS A 222 6.17 9.96 -18.97
CA LYS A 222 5.49 11.16 -19.45
C LYS A 222 4.00 11.09 -19.13
N ALA A 223 3.49 12.06 -18.36
CA ALA A 223 2.10 12.16 -17.94
C ALA A 223 1.56 13.56 -18.29
N GLY A 224 0.93 13.67 -19.45
CA GLY A 224 0.48 14.97 -19.99
C GLY A 224 1.68 15.90 -20.24
N SER A 225 1.68 17.07 -19.59
CA SER A 225 2.76 18.06 -19.68
C SER A 225 3.89 17.87 -18.66
N ALA A 226 3.76 16.90 -17.76
CA ALA A 226 4.75 16.59 -16.73
C ALA A 226 5.36 15.21 -16.92
N TYR A 227 6.44 14.94 -16.19
CA TYR A 227 7.05 13.63 -16.04
C TYR A 227 6.91 13.16 -14.59
N LYS A 228 6.55 11.90 -14.39
CA LYS A 228 6.34 11.30 -13.07
C LYS A 228 7.31 10.15 -12.85
N ALA A 229 7.83 10.03 -11.65
CA ALA A 229 8.62 8.88 -11.23
C ALA A 229 8.33 8.52 -9.77
N LEU A 230 8.35 7.22 -9.46
CA LEU A 230 8.42 6.72 -8.10
C LEU A 230 9.88 6.38 -7.78
N VAL A 231 10.33 6.79 -6.62
CA VAL A 231 11.67 6.50 -6.11
C VAL A 231 11.59 5.99 -4.69
N VAL A 232 12.58 5.20 -4.30
CA VAL A 232 12.71 4.73 -2.92
C VAL A 232 13.10 5.91 -2.03
N PRO A 233 12.47 6.08 -0.84
CA PRO A 233 12.89 7.09 0.15
C PRO A 233 14.34 6.90 0.55
N GLN A 234 15.16 7.97 0.44
CA GLN A 234 16.60 7.88 0.68
C GLN A 234 17.25 9.25 0.81
N ALA A 235 18.39 9.29 1.52
CA ALA A 235 19.28 10.45 1.49
C ALA A 235 19.88 10.63 0.09
N LEU A 236 20.05 11.89 -0.34
CA LEU A 236 20.55 12.26 -1.64
C LEU A 236 21.99 12.78 -1.55
N ASP A 237 22.83 12.34 -2.49
CA ASP A 237 24.17 12.91 -2.67
C ASP A 237 24.10 14.27 -3.37
N ASN A 238 25.14 15.06 -3.21
CA ASN A 238 25.33 16.25 -4.03
C ASN A 238 25.66 15.84 -5.48
N GLY A 239 25.29 16.69 -6.43
CA GLY A 239 25.56 16.47 -7.85
C GLY A 239 24.30 16.41 -8.71
N ASN A 240 24.46 15.92 -9.94
CA ASN A 240 23.39 15.83 -10.92
C ASN A 240 22.26 14.91 -10.43
N LEU A 241 21.07 15.49 -10.20
CA LEU A 241 19.87 14.77 -9.77
C LEU A 241 18.94 14.46 -10.94
N ILE A 242 18.73 15.42 -11.84
CA ILE A 242 17.83 15.27 -12.98
C ILE A 242 18.59 15.54 -14.27
N THR A 243 18.47 14.63 -15.23
CA THR A 243 18.92 14.85 -16.62
C THR A 243 17.70 14.86 -17.53
N VAL A 244 17.58 15.92 -18.32
CA VAL A 244 16.60 16.04 -19.40
C VAL A 244 17.33 15.91 -20.73
N THR A 245 16.93 14.97 -21.55
CA THR A 245 17.44 14.84 -22.93
C THR A 245 16.41 15.42 -23.89
N VAL A 246 16.82 16.34 -24.74
CA VAL A 246 15.99 16.92 -25.81
C VAL A 246 16.71 16.73 -27.12
N ASP A 247 16.12 15.99 -28.05
CA ASP A 247 16.65 15.69 -29.37
C ASP A 247 18.14 15.21 -29.34
N GLY A 248 18.44 14.38 -28.32
CA GLY A 248 19.76 13.78 -28.12
C GLY A 248 20.76 14.63 -27.34
N THR A 249 20.42 15.89 -27.02
CA THR A 249 21.26 16.76 -26.16
C THR A 249 20.83 16.62 -24.71
N GLU A 250 21.80 16.41 -23.80
CA GLU A 250 21.58 16.29 -22.38
C GLU A 250 21.71 17.62 -21.63
N TYR A 251 20.83 17.86 -20.69
CA TYR A 251 20.78 19.02 -19.81
C TYR A 251 20.66 18.52 -18.37
N SER A 252 21.61 18.89 -17.53
CA SER A 252 21.70 18.38 -16.16
C SER A 252 21.33 19.42 -15.13
N MET A 253 20.52 19.00 -14.15
CA MET A 253 20.16 19.78 -12.98
C MET A 253 20.74 19.14 -11.73
N SER A 254 21.57 19.88 -11.02
CA SER A 254 22.11 19.43 -9.73
C SER A 254 21.08 19.55 -8.62
N LYS A 255 21.23 18.71 -7.61
CA LYS A 255 20.44 18.78 -6.39
C LYS A 255 20.62 20.13 -5.70
N GLY A 256 19.51 20.81 -5.37
CA GLY A 256 19.53 22.00 -4.52
C GLY A 256 20.01 21.71 -3.10
N LEU A 257 20.62 22.69 -2.43
CA LEU A 257 21.16 22.52 -1.07
C LEU A 257 20.11 22.16 -0.03
N GLN A 258 18.86 22.57 -0.24
CA GLN A 258 17.75 22.33 0.69
C GLN A 258 17.18 20.91 0.60
N LEU A 259 17.37 20.19 -0.51
CA LEU A 259 16.87 18.84 -0.69
C LEU A 259 17.89 17.82 -0.16
N ALA A 260 17.73 17.41 1.09
CA ALA A 260 18.65 16.45 1.73
C ALA A 260 18.28 14.99 1.41
N ALA A 261 16.99 14.67 1.26
CA ALA A 261 16.49 13.33 1.07
C ALA A 261 15.16 13.34 0.29
N PHE A 262 14.82 12.19 -0.28
CA PHE A 262 13.44 11.86 -0.61
C PHE A 262 12.82 11.16 0.60
N GLU A 263 11.84 11.79 1.21
CA GLU A 263 11.14 11.29 2.39
C GLU A 263 10.02 10.31 2.01
N GLN A 264 9.71 9.40 2.90
CA GLN A 264 8.66 8.41 2.72
C GLN A 264 7.28 9.08 2.64
N GLY A 265 6.49 8.74 1.62
CA GLY A 265 5.14 9.25 1.41
C GLY A 265 5.08 10.71 0.97
N HIS A 266 6.20 11.29 0.51
CA HIS A 266 6.26 12.67 0.04
C HIS A 266 6.21 12.76 -1.48
N ARG A 267 5.57 13.83 -1.95
CA ARG A 267 5.56 14.24 -3.36
C ARG A 267 6.50 15.44 -3.54
N TYR A 268 7.39 15.33 -4.53
CA TYR A 268 8.35 16.36 -4.88
C TYR A 268 8.00 16.92 -6.24
N GLN A 269 7.78 18.22 -6.34
CA GLN A 269 7.56 18.91 -7.62
C GLN A 269 8.84 19.63 -8.03
N PHE A 270 9.20 19.49 -9.30
CA PHE A 270 10.35 20.15 -9.90
C PHE A 270 9.90 20.88 -11.16
N THR A 271 10.13 22.19 -11.22
CA THR A 271 10.04 22.95 -12.46
C THR A 271 11.44 23.10 -13.02
N VAL A 272 11.79 22.33 -14.06
CA VAL A 272 13.12 22.38 -14.68
C VAL A 272 13.10 23.31 -15.88
N THR A 273 13.75 24.45 -15.78
CA THR A 273 13.88 25.42 -16.87
C THR A 273 15.08 25.06 -17.74
N LEU A 274 14.84 24.74 -19.02
CA LEU A 274 15.86 24.38 -19.99
C LEU A 274 16.40 25.62 -20.71
N GLY A 275 17.68 25.85 -20.62
CA GLY A 275 18.38 26.95 -21.31
C GLY A 275 19.58 26.46 -22.08
N ARG A 276 19.82 27.02 -23.30
CA ARG A 276 21.02 26.73 -24.10
C ARG A 276 22.23 27.57 -23.69
N THR A 277 22.08 28.42 -22.66
CA THR A 277 23.15 29.24 -22.09
C THR A 277 22.93 29.33 -20.60
N SER A 278 23.98 29.11 -19.81
CA SER A 278 23.95 29.08 -18.36
C SER A 278 23.42 30.39 -17.74
N SER A 279 22.40 30.32 -16.93
CA SER A 279 22.10 31.28 -15.86
C SER A 279 21.02 30.73 -14.90
N GLY A 280 21.43 30.39 -13.71
CA GLY A 280 20.70 30.44 -12.45
C GLY A 280 19.46 29.57 -12.26
N MET A 281 19.42 28.80 -11.17
CA MET A 281 18.43 27.79 -10.80
C MET A 281 17.41 28.26 -9.77
N ASN A 282 16.20 27.70 -9.83
CA ASN A 282 15.24 27.63 -8.71
C ASN A 282 14.54 26.26 -8.74
N ALA A 283 14.44 25.60 -7.58
CA ALA A 283 13.73 24.34 -7.42
C ALA A 283 12.76 24.41 -6.23
N ASP A 284 11.55 23.90 -6.37
CA ASP A 284 10.52 23.96 -5.33
C ASP A 284 9.97 22.54 -5.00
N ILE A 285 9.81 22.17 -3.71
CA ILE A 285 9.27 20.89 -3.27
C ILE A 285 7.86 21.07 -2.71
N VAL A 286 6.92 20.29 -3.23
CA VAL A 286 5.61 20.15 -2.60
C VAL A 286 5.49 18.73 -2.08
N SER A 287 5.32 18.58 -0.77
CA SER A 287 5.09 17.27 -0.15
C SER A 287 3.65 16.80 -0.39
N TRP A 288 3.37 15.52 -0.20
CA TRP A 288 1.99 15.02 -0.10
C TRP A 288 1.27 15.56 1.16
N ASN A 289 2.02 16.07 2.11
CA ASN A 289 1.63 17.17 2.98
C ASN A 289 2.12 18.43 2.27
N ASP A 290 1.24 19.08 1.51
CA ASP A 290 1.54 20.25 0.70
C ASP A 290 2.05 21.40 1.60
N ASP A 291 3.35 21.70 1.55
CA ASP A 291 3.96 22.84 2.24
C ASP A 291 4.01 24.09 1.35
N GLY A 292 3.54 23.98 0.11
CA GLY A 292 3.42 25.08 -0.84
C GLY A 292 4.76 25.58 -1.43
N ILE A 293 5.84 24.80 -1.31
CA ILE A 293 7.18 25.19 -1.80
C ILE A 293 7.52 24.43 -3.11
N ASP A 294 7.84 25.16 -4.20
CA ASP A 294 8.40 24.62 -5.49
C ASP A 294 9.94 24.61 -5.43
N TYR A 295 10.62 23.55 -5.80
CA TYR A 295 12.08 23.35 -5.76
C TYR A 295 12.71 23.19 -7.16
N GLY A 296 12.18 23.86 -8.20
CA GLY A 296 12.64 23.85 -9.59
C GLY A 296 14.05 24.39 -9.83
N GLY A 297 14.59 24.19 -10.99
CA GLY A 297 15.93 24.62 -11.36
C GLY A 297 16.15 24.75 -12.87
N THR A 298 17.29 25.31 -13.28
CA THR A 298 17.72 25.38 -14.66
C THR A 298 18.63 24.18 -14.97
N ALA A 299 18.38 23.49 -16.08
CA ALA A 299 19.28 22.47 -16.62
C ALA A 299 20.17 23.08 -17.67
N GLU A 300 21.49 22.85 -17.58
CA GLU A 300 22.50 23.37 -18.49
C GLU A 300 23.03 22.24 -19.41
N PRO A 301 23.50 22.56 -20.65
CA PRO A 301 24.13 21.56 -21.49
C PRO A 301 25.41 21.05 -20.82
N GLU A 302 25.69 19.75 -20.95
CA GLU A 302 26.93 19.11 -20.56
C GLU A 302 28.04 19.39 -21.57
#